data_2bee1440b579a7d7564f7f5af00786d1
#
_entry.id   2bee1440b579a7d7564f7f5af00786d1
#
_cell.length_a   1.000
_cell.length_b   1.000
_cell.length_c   1.000
_cell.angle_alpha   90.00
_cell.angle_beta   90.00
_cell.angle_gamma   90.00
#
_symmetry.space_group_name_H-M   'P 1'
#
loop_
_entity.id
_entity.type
_entity.pdbx_description
1 polymer ?
#
loop_
_entity_poly.entity_id
_entity_poly.type
_entity_poly.pdbx_seq_one_letter_code
_entity_poly.pdbx_strand_id
1 'polypeptide(L)'
;MTLWLLPRLKLLFGIAAVMVVLQLINSLEGYSLNRFGLIPRELQALPGVLLAPWLHGSWLHLFGNLSGFMVLGALALLESRGEFIRASLFIIVASGVLVWLFGRPGIHVGSSGWLFGLWGLLLGRAWFRRSFADLLLAALALLLYGGFFYGLLPQQGVSFEYHLAGALCGGLYASWQRGGQKRRSRKRTRQG
;
A
#
# COMPACT_ATOMS: atom_id res chain seq x y z
N MET A 1 16.20 -16.48 -15.44
CA MET A 1 16.12 -15.22 -14.69
C MET A 1 15.11 -14.24 -15.31
N THR A 2 15.11 -14.04 -16.62
CA THR A 2 14.16 -13.16 -17.35
C THR A 2 12.69 -13.52 -17.18
N LEU A 3 12.32 -14.82 -17.20
CA LEU A 3 10.93 -15.30 -17.05
C LEU A 3 10.31 -14.99 -15.68
N TRP A 4 11.13 -14.86 -14.63
CA TRP A 4 10.66 -14.54 -13.28
C TRP A 4 10.49 -13.03 -13.06
N LEU A 5 11.43 -12.22 -13.57
CA LEU A 5 11.51 -10.78 -13.32
C LEU A 5 10.52 -9.99 -14.20
N LEU A 6 10.46 -10.30 -15.50
CA LEU A 6 9.68 -9.52 -16.47
C LEU A 6 8.19 -9.36 -16.09
N PRO A 7 7.45 -10.40 -15.65
CA PRO A 7 6.06 -10.21 -15.25
C PRO A 7 5.85 -9.36 -14.00
N ARG A 8 6.85 -9.29 -13.11
CA ARG A 8 6.84 -8.43 -11.91
C ARG A 8 7.04 -6.97 -12.27
N LEU A 9 8.03 -6.71 -13.13
CA LEU A 9 8.29 -5.38 -13.65
C LEU A 9 7.10 -4.86 -14.46
N LYS A 10 6.51 -5.68 -15.34
CA LYS A 10 5.31 -5.29 -16.09
C LYS A 10 4.16 -4.89 -15.17
N LEU A 11 3.93 -5.62 -14.07
CA LEU A 11 2.89 -5.28 -13.11
C LEU A 11 3.21 -3.95 -12.41
N LEU A 12 4.44 -3.77 -11.92
CA LEU A 12 4.86 -2.57 -11.19
C LEU A 12 4.78 -1.33 -12.08
N PHE A 13 5.38 -1.39 -13.28
CA PHE A 13 5.34 -0.28 -14.24
C PHE A 13 3.94 -0.04 -14.80
N GLY A 14 3.12 -1.08 -14.98
CA GLY A 14 1.73 -0.94 -15.40
C GLY A 14 0.90 -0.15 -14.37
N ILE A 15 1.04 -0.46 -13.08
CA ILE A 15 0.37 0.30 -12.02
C ILE A 15 0.87 1.76 -12.00
N ALA A 16 2.19 1.97 -12.07
CA ALA A 16 2.77 3.31 -12.13
C ALA A 16 2.27 4.10 -13.35
N ALA A 17 2.22 3.48 -14.52
CA ALA A 17 1.70 4.10 -15.74
C ALA A 17 0.24 4.53 -15.61
N VAL A 18 -0.61 3.70 -15.00
CA VAL A 18 -2.01 4.08 -14.71
C VAL A 18 -2.08 5.32 -13.83
N MET A 19 -1.28 5.39 -12.75
CA MET A 19 -1.22 6.58 -11.89
C MET A 19 -0.79 7.83 -12.65
N VAL A 20 0.23 7.72 -13.53
CA VAL A 20 0.72 8.84 -14.34
C VAL A 20 -0.33 9.30 -15.35
N VAL A 21 -0.98 8.37 -16.05
CA VAL A 21 -2.04 8.70 -17.02
C VAL A 21 -3.22 9.38 -16.34
N LEU A 22 -3.68 8.85 -15.19
CA LEU A 22 -4.76 9.47 -14.42
C LEU A 22 -4.38 10.86 -13.91
N GLN A 23 -3.13 11.05 -13.47
CA GLN A 23 -2.66 12.37 -13.06
C GLN A 23 -2.58 13.36 -14.21
N LEU A 24 -2.15 12.91 -15.40
CA LEU A 24 -2.17 13.75 -16.59
C LEU A 24 -3.58 14.24 -16.91
N ILE A 25 -4.55 13.32 -16.97
CA ILE A 25 -5.96 13.67 -17.19
C ILE A 25 -6.44 14.61 -16.09
N ASN A 26 -6.19 14.27 -14.82
CA ASN A 26 -6.63 15.07 -13.68
C ASN A 26 -6.05 16.51 -13.71
N SER A 27 -4.78 16.66 -14.10
CA SER A 27 -4.15 17.98 -14.20
C SER A 27 -4.72 18.82 -15.35
N LEU A 28 -5.04 18.18 -16.49
CA LEU A 28 -5.70 18.85 -17.62
C LEU A 28 -7.12 19.30 -17.27
N GLU A 29 -7.82 18.55 -16.42
CA GLU A 29 -9.15 18.84 -15.91
C GLU A 29 -9.14 19.73 -14.64
N GLY A 30 -8.05 20.46 -14.38
CA GLY A 30 -7.94 21.34 -13.22
C GLY A 30 -8.06 20.60 -11.87
N TYR A 31 -7.62 19.35 -11.80
CA TYR A 31 -7.71 18.46 -10.63
C TYR A 31 -9.14 18.07 -10.23
N SER A 32 -10.09 18.17 -11.15
CA SER A 32 -11.51 17.88 -10.90
C SER A 32 -11.77 16.42 -10.51
N LEU A 33 -10.92 15.46 -10.94
CA LEU A 33 -11.07 14.05 -10.57
C LEU A 33 -10.85 13.80 -9.08
N ASN A 34 -10.19 14.71 -8.34
CA ASN A 34 -10.00 14.57 -6.90
C ASN A 34 -11.31 14.55 -6.11
N ARG A 35 -12.43 15.02 -6.69
CA ARG A 35 -13.78 14.88 -6.10
C ARG A 35 -14.20 13.42 -5.87
N PHE A 36 -13.59 12.46 -6.59
CA PHE A 36 -13.81 11.03 -6.41
C PHE A 36 -12.89 10.41 -5.34
N GLY A 37 -12.12 11.25 -4.62
CA GLY A 37 -11.36 10.84 -3.44
C GLY A 37 -12.26 10.35 -2.32
N LEU A 38 -11.66 9.84 -1.29
CA LEU A 38 -12.36 9.34 -0.11
C LEU A 38 -12.73 10.50 0.82
N ILE A 39 -14.01 10.62 1.17
CA ILE A 39 -14.51 11.58 2.17
C ILE A 39 -15.09 10.78 3.33
N PRO A 40 -14.54 10.96 4.55
CA PRO A 40 -14.98 10.20 5.71
C PRO A 40 -16.47 10.40 6.05
N ARG A 41 -17.15 9.29 6.27
CA ARG A 41 -18.59 9.19 6.64
C ARG A 41 -19.56 9.68 5.59
N GLU A 42 -19.12 9.98 4.36
CA GLU A 42 -20.00 10.27 3.22
C GLU A 42 -20.24 9.01 2.38
N LEU A 43 -21.48 8.56 2.31
CA LEU A 43 -21.86 7.34 1.56
C LEU A 43 -21.57 7.48 0.06
N GLN A 44 -21.77 8.67 -0.50
CA GLN A 44 -21.51 8.95 -1.91
C GLN A 44 -20.02 8.86 -2.27
N ALA A 45 -19.13 9.06 -1.28
CA ALA A 45 -17.68 8.97 -1.43
C ALA A 45 -17.11 7.57 -1.10
N LEU A 46 -17.98 6.58 -0.83
CA LEU A 46 -17.54 5.21 -0.55
C LEU A 46 -16.71 4.58 -1.69
N PRO A 47 -17.01 4.82 -2.99
CA PRO A 47 -16.14 4.38 -4.07
C PRO A 47 -14.70 4.91 -3.96
N GLY A 48 -14.48 6.03 -3.27
CA GLY A 48 -13.17 6.59 -2.96
C GLY A 48 -12.25 5.63 -2.19
N VAL A 49 -12.79 4.62 -1.49
CA VAL A 49 -11.99 3.53 -0.89
C VAL A 49 -11.09 2.87 -1.94
N LEU A 50 -11.58 2.67 -3.16
CA LEU A 50 -10.84 2.08 -4.26
C LEU A 50 -10.20 3.11 -5.19
N LEU A 51 -10.78 4.31 -5.31
CA LEU A 51 -10.36 5.32 -6.27
C LEU A 51 -9.27 6.25 -5.73
N ALA A 52 -9.32 6.60 -4.44
CA ALA A 52 -8.39 7.53 -3.82
C ALA A 52 -6.90 7.19 -4.04
N PRO A 53 -6.45 5.91 -4.01
CA PRO A 53 -5.04 5.59 -4.25
C PRO A 53 -4.52 5.94 -5.65
N TRP A 54 -5.40 6.18 -6.61
CA TRP A 54 -5.04 6.48 -8.00
C TRP A 54 -5.01 7.98 -8.30
N LEU A 55 -5.58 8.81 -7.42
CA LEU A 55 -5.73 10.26 -7.59
C LEU A 55 -4.68 10.99 -6.76
N HIS A 56 -4.15 12.11 -7.29
CA HIS A 56 -3.14 12.89 -6.57
C HIS A 56 -3.43 14.38 -6.70
N GLY A 57 -3.21 15.13 -5.62
CA GLY A 57 -3.45 16.56 -5.54
C GLY A 57 -2.43 17.43 -6.29
N SER A 58 -1.29 16.86 -6.69
CA SER A 58 -0.24 17.53 -7.45
C SER A 58 0.71 16.54 -8.09
N TRP A 59 1.52 16.99 -9.06
CA TRP A 59 2.61 16.20 -9.62
C TRP A 59 3.69 15.84 -8.60
N LEU A 60 4.01 16.77 -7.69
CA LEU A 60 4.98 16.49 -6.61
C LEU A 60 4.46 15.38 -5.69
N HIS A 61 3.17 15.40 -5.35
CA HIS A 61 2.52 14.34 -4.57
C HIS A 61 2.59 12.98 -5.29
N LEU A 62 2.29 12.94 -6.61
CA LEU A 62 2.42 11.72 -7.40
C LEU A 62 3.86 11.20 -7.40
N PHE A 63 4.86 12.05 -7.70
CA PHE A 63 6.25 11.60 -7.79
C PHE A 63 6.79 11.10 -6.45
N GLY A 64 6.42 11.75 -5.35
CA GLY A 64 6.74 11.25 -4.00
C GLY A 64 6.18 9.85 -3.77
N ASN A 65 4.92 9.63 -4.15
CA ASN A 65 4.28 8.32 -4.03
C ASN A 65 4.88 7.29 -5.00
N LEU A 66 5.15 7.65 -6.25
CA LEU A 66 5.75 6.74 -7.23
C LEU A 66 7.14 6.27 -6.80
N SER A 67 7.97 7.17 -6.25
CA SER A 67 9.30 6.79 -5.77
C SER A 67 9.21 5.72 -4.68
N GLY A 68 8.33 5.89 -3.71
CA GLY A 68 8.06 4.89 -2.68
C GLY A 68 7.46 3.60 -3.25
N PHE A 69 6.50 3.73 -4.19
CA PHE A 69 5.85 2.59 -4.81
C PHE A 69 6.81 1.71 -5.61
N MET A 70 7.71 2.31 -6.40
CA MET A 70 8.69 1.55 -7.18
C MET A 70 9.60 0.71 -6.29
N VAL A 71 10.01 1.24 -5.14
CA VAL A 71 10.90 0.51 -4.22
C VAL A 71 10.12 -0.48 -3.35
N LEU A 72 9.15 0.00 -2.56
CA LEU A 72 8.41 -0.86 -1.63
C LEU A 72 7.57 -1.92 -2.36
N GLY A 73 6.99 -1.55 -3.51
CA GLY A 73 6.29 -2.48 -4.39
C GLY A 73 7.21 -3.55 -4.96
N ALA A 74 8.42 -3.18 -5.42
CA ALA A 74 9.41 -4.15 -5.89
C ALA A 74 9.81 -5.12 -4.78
N LEU A 75 10.11 -4.63 -3.56
CA LEU A 75 10.45 -5.46 -2.41
C LEU A 75 9.30 -6.42 -2.05
N ALA A 76 8.06 -5.93 -2.03
CA ALA A 76 6.89 -6.75 -1.73
C ALA A 76 6.61 -7.80 -2.82
N LEU A 77 6.92 -7.51 -4.09
CA LEU A 77 6.78 -8.41 -5.24
C LEU A 77 7.79 -9.57 -5.23
N LEU A 78 8.87 -9.49 -4.45
CA LEU A 78 9.85 -10.58 -4.36
C LEU A 78 9.22 -11.89 -3.87
N GLU A 79 8.18 -11.84 -3.06
CA GLU A 79 7.48 -13.06 -2.63
C GLU A 79 6.72 -13.73 -3.79
N SER A 80 5.69 -13.09 -4.30
CA SER A 80 5.00 -13.48 -5.54
C SER A 80 4.05 -12.38 -6.01
N ARG A 81 3.70 -12.39 -7.32
CA ARG A 81 2.69 -11.47 -7.87
C ARG A 81 1.32 -11.64 -7.21
N GLY A 82 0.89 -12.89 -7.03
CA GLY A 82 -0.42 -13.18 -6.43
C GLY A 82 -0.49 -12.69 -4.99
N GLU A 83 0.60 -12.81 -4.25
CA GLU A 83 0.66 -12.34 -2.86
C GLU A 83 0.68 -10.81 -2.79
N PHE A 84 1.44 -10.15 -3.66
CA PHE A 84 1.44 -8.71 -3.78
C PHE A 84 0.04 -8.16 -4.08
N ILE A 85 -0.67 -8.76 -5.05
CA ILE A 85 -2.04 -8.34 -5.41
C ILE A 85 -2.99 -8.51 -4.23
N ARG A 86 -2.98 -9.68 -3.56
CA ARG A 86 -3.86 -9.94 -2.40
C ARG A 86 -3.59 -8.97 -1.26
N ALA A 87 -2.31 -8.76 -0.93
CA ALA A 87 -1.90 -7.82 0.11
C ALA A 87 -2.32 -6.38 -0.24
N SER A 88 -2.08 -5.96 -1.49
CA SER A 88 -2.44 -4.63 -1.97
C SER A 88 -3.94 -4.39 -1.91
N LEU A 89 -4.75 -5.33 -2.41
CA LEU A 89 -6.21 -5.23 -2.33
C LEU A 89 -6.70 -5.15 -0.89
N PHE A 90 -6.18 -6.01 -0.02
CA PHE A 90 -6.54 -5.96 1.40
C PHE A 90 -6.16 -4.62 2.04
N ILE A 91 -4.93 -4.14 1.81
CA ILE A 91 -4.44 -2.88 2.35
C ILE A 91 -5.32 -1.72 1.88
N ILE A 92 -5.57 -1.60 0.57
CA ILE A 92 -6.38 -0.53 -0.02
C ILE A 92 -7.78 -0.52 0.58
N VAL A 93 -8.46 -1.67 0.58
CA VAL A 93 -9.84 -1.76 1.06
C VAL A 93 -9.91 -1.53 2.57
N ALA A 94 -9.09 -2.23 3.35
CA ALA A 94 -9.17 -2.16 4.81
C ALA A 94 -8.74 -0.77 5.33
N SER A 95 -7.65 -0.19 4.82
CA SER A 95 -7.23 1.14 5.23
C SER A 95 -8.20 2.22 4.76
N GLY A 96 -8.75 2.10 3.54
CA GLY A 96 -9.77 3.01 3.04
C GLY A 96 -11.04 2.98 3.89
N VAL A 97 -11.52 1.79 4.28
CA VAL A 97 -12.67 1.65 5.19
C VAL A 97 -12.37 2.26 6.56
N LEU A 98 -11.18 2.03 7.13
CA LEU A 98 -10.79 2.64 8.39
C LEU A 98 -10.76 4.17 8.31
N VAL A 99 -10.23 4.74 7.23
CA VAL A 99 -10.23 6.19 7.02
C VAL A 99 -11.64 6.70 6.79
N TRP A 100 -12.48 5.97 6.06
CA TRP A 100 -13.88 6.34 5.87
C TRP A 100 -14.63 6.41 7.21
N LEU A 101 -14.37 5.49 8.13
CA LEU A 101 -15.00 5.46 9.45
C LEU A 101 -14.45 6.53 10.40
N PHE A 102 -13.13 6.72 10.44
CA PHE A 102 -12.44 7.42 11.52
C PHE A 102 -11.60 8.63 11.08
N GLY A 103 -11.44 8.85 9.76
CA GLY A 103 -10.63 9.95 9.23
C GLY A 103 -11.21 11.34 9.56
N ARG A 104 -10.34 12.35 9.54
CA ARG A 104 -10.76 13.76 9.63
C ARG A 104 -11.57 14.16 8.40
N PRO A 105 -12.50 15.13 8.52
CA PRO A 105 -13.21 15.69 7.37
C PRO A 105 -12.23 16.21 6.32
N GLY A 106 -12.53 15.94 5.04
CA GLY A 106 -11.74 16.37 3.90
C GLY A 106 -11.66 15.29 2.81
N ILE A 107 -11.16 15.67 1.65
CA ILE A 107 -10.97 14.75 0.53
C ILE A 107 -9.58 14.11 0.67
N HIS A 108 -9.55 12.80 0.87
CA HIS A 108 -8.31 12.02 0.93
C HIS A 108 -8.02 11.43 -0.45
N VAL A 109 -6.84 11.72 -0.99
CA VAL A 109 -6.32 11.20 -2.27
C VAL A 109 -4.85 10.83 -2.11
N GLY A 110 -4.36 9.94 -2.97
CA GLY A 110 -2.97 9.50 -3.02
C GLY A 110 -2.78 8.04 -2.65
N SER A 111 -1.75 7.43 -3.24
CA SER A 111 -1.38 6.04 -2.96
C SER A 111 -0.59 5.87 -1.65
N SER A 112 -0.38 6.93 -0.88
CA SER A 112 0.45 6.89 0.32
C SER A 112 -0.06 5.90 1.38
N GLY A 113 -1.37 5.79 1.60
CA GLY A 113 -1.94 4.77 2.48
C GLY A 113 -1.57 3.34 2.06
N TRP A 114 -1.59 3.07 0.74
CA TRP A 114 -1.13 1.80 0.20
C TRP A 114 0.38 1.60 0.41
N LEU A 115 1.20 2.64 0.19
CA LEU A 115 2.66 2.61 0.41
C LEU A 115 3.01 2.31 1.87
N PHE A 116 2.38 3.00 2.80
CA PHE A 116 2.53 2.73 4.24
C PHE A 116 2.09 1.31 4.58
N GLY A 117 1.07 0.79 3.87
CA GLY A 117 0.65 -0.59 3.99
C GLY A 117 1.70 -1.59 3.49
N LEU A 118 2.35 -1.33 2.35
CA LEU A 118 3.46 -2.17 1.88
C LEU A 118 4.65 -2.11 2.83
N TRP A 119 4.97 -0.93 3.36
CA TRP A 119 6.00 -0.76 4.39
C TRP A 119 5.66 -1.56 5.65
N GLY A 120 4.44 -1.42 6.18
CA GLY A 120 3.95 -2.19 7.31
C GLY A 120 3.93 -3.70 7.07
N LEU A 121 3.63 -4.14 5.84
CA LEU A 121 3.69 -5.54 5.42
C LEU A 121 5.11 -6.10 5.52
N LEU A 122 6.11 -5.37 5.02
CA LEU A 122 7.52 -5.79 5.06
C LEU A 122 8.02 -5.89 6.50
N LEU A 123 7.76 -4.88 7.33
CA LEU A 123 8.10 -4.89 8.76
C LEU A 123 7.37 -6.01 9.50
N GLY A 124 6.07 -6.18 9.24
CA GLY A 124 5.26 -7.25 9.83
C GLY A 124 5.78 -8.64 9.47
N ARG A 125 6.18 -8.87 8.22
CA ARG A 125 6.79 -10.15 7.80
C ARG A 125 8.07 -10.42 8.58
N ALA A 126 8.97 -9.46 8.71
CA ALA A 126 10.17 -9.60 9.51
C ALA A 126 9.86 -9.96 10.97
N TRP A 127 8.89 -9.28 11.57
CA TRP A 127 8.46 -9.53 12.94
C TRP A 127 7.86 -10.92 13.15
N PHE A 128 6.96 -11.33 12.26
CA PHE A 128 6.20 -12.57 12.43
C PHE A 128 6.91 -13.81 11.90
N ARG A 129 7.63 -13.72 10.78
CA ARG A 129 8.28 -14.87 10.14
C ARG A 129 9.73 -15.07 10.61
N ARG A 130 10.45 -13.98 10.88
CA ARG A 130 11.85 -13.94 11.34
C ARG A 130 12.81 -14.68 10.40
N SER A 131 12.52 -14.77 9.12
CA SER A 131 13.45 -15.29 8.14
C SER A 131 14.53 -14.25 7.82
N PHE A 132 15.73 -14.70 7.44
CA PHE A 132 16.82 -13.79 7.07
C PHE A 132 16.42 -12.86 5.91
N ALA A 133 15.71 -13.40 4.92
CA ALA A 133 15.22 -12.61 3.79
C ALA A 133 14.23 -11.52 4.23
N ASP A 134 13.24 -11.86 5.07
CA ASP A 134 12.28 -10.87 5.57
C ASP A 134 12.95 -9.79 6.44
N LEU A 135 13.93 -10.18 7.27
CA LEU A 135 14.71 -9.23 8.07
C LEU A 135 15.52 -8.27 7.19
N LEU A 136 16.18 -8.79 6.14
CA LEU A 136 16.92 -7.98 5.19
C LEU A 136 16.00 -7.00 4.45
N LEU A 137 14.83 -7.45 3.96
CA LEU A 137 13.87 -6.60 3.27
C LEU A 137 13.31 -5.51 4.18
N ALA A 138 13.04 -5.82 5.45
CA ALA A 138 12.61 -4.84 6.43
C ALA A 138 13.71 -3.82 6.75
N ALA A 139 14.96 -4.28 6.88
CA ALA A 139 16.10 -3.38 7.08
C ALA A 139 16.27 -2.41 5.90
N LEU A 140 16.16 -2.89 4.65
CA LEU A 140 16.15 -2.03 3.47
C LEU A 140 14.99 -1.04 3.46
N ALA A 141 13.77 -1.50 3.80
CA ALA A 141 12.61 -0.63 3.88
C ALA A 141 12.77 0.45 4.97
N LEU A 142 13.37 0.13 6.11
CA LEU A 142 13.68 1.09 7.17
C LEU A 142 14.80 2.06 6.77
N LEU A 143 15.86 1.57 6.14
CA LEU A 143 16.97 2.40 5.70
C LEU A 143 16.53 3.45 4.66
N LEU A 144 15.73 3.02 3.68
CA LEU A 144 15.30 3.89 2.59
C LEU A 144 14.07 4.75 2.93
N TYR A 145 13.18 4.24 3.78
CA TYR A 145 11.89 4.86 4.12
C TYR A 145 11.64 4.95 5.63
N GLY A 146 12.70 5.02 6.45
CA GLY A 146 12.57 5.29 7.89
C GLY A 146 11.87 6.63 8.19
N GLY A 147 12.00 7.60 7.29
CA GLY A 147 11.27 8.86 7.34
C GLY A 147 9.73 8.72 7.33
N PHE A 148 9.20 7.56 6.96
CA PHE A 148 7.75 7.27 7.06
C PHE A 148 7.23 7.35 8.50
N PHE A 149 8.06 7.16 9.51
CA PHE A 149 7.65 7.41 10.91
C PHE A 149 7.13 8.83 11.13
N TYR A 150 7.73 9.84 10.49
CA TYR A 150 7.23 11.22 10.55
C TYR A 150 5.87 11.37 9.84
N GLY A 151 5.63 10.60 8.78
CA GLY A 151 4.35 10.57 8.08
C GLY A 151 3.20 9.98 8.90
N LEU A 152 3.48 9.27 10.00
CA LEU A 152 2.46 8.77 10.94
C LEU A 152 2.01 9.84 11.95
N LEU A 153 2.70 10.97 12.01
CA LEU A 153 2.37 12.06 12.92
C LEU A 153 1.36 13.01 12.28
N PRO A 154 0.48 13.64 13.08
CA PRO A 154 -0.45 14.65 12.58
C PRO A 154 0.28 15.81 11.92
N GLN A 155 -0.06 16.07 10.65
CA GLN A 155 0.49 17.16 9.84
C GLN A 155 -0.64 17.82 9.04
N GLN A 156 -0.52 19.13 8.78
CA GLN A 156 -1.46 19.84 7.92
C GLN A 156 -1.24 19.40 6.46
N GLY A 157 -2.34 19.23 5.71
CA GLY A 157 -2.30 18.83 4.30
C GLY A 157 -1.89 17.37 4.05
N VAL A 158 -1.61 16.59 5.11
CA VAL A 158 -1.27 15.17 5.02
C VAL A 158 -2.35 14.33 5.68
N SER A 159 -2.77 13.27 5.01
CA SER A 159 -3.69 12.27 5.57
C SER A 159 -2.90 11.26 6.40
N PHE A 160 -2.40 11.68 7.58
CA PHE A 160 -1.65 10.78 8.45
C PHE A 160 -2.51 9.59 8.91
N GLU A 161 -3.83 9.74 8.98
CA GLU A 161 -4.76 8.67 9.30
C GLU A 161 -4.70 7.55 8.25
N TYR A 162 -4.57 7.94 6.96
CA TYR A 162 -4.44 6.96 5.88
C TYR A 162 -3.08 6.23 5.96
N HIS A 163 -2.03 6.96 6.35
CA HIS A 163 -0.71 6.37 6.57
C HIS A 163 -0.74 5.35 7.72
N LEU A 164 -1.31 5.75 8.86
CA LEU A 164 -1.43 4.88 10.03
C LEU A 164 -2.30 3.65 9.74
N ALA A 165 -3.49 3.87 9.15
CA ALA A 165 -4.38 2.79 8.75
C ALA A 165 -3.70 1.82 7.78
N GLY A 166 -2.97 2.36 6.78
CA GLY A 166 -2.19 1.55 5.84
C GLY A 166 -1.17 0.68 6.54
N ALA A 167 -0.29 1.28 7.36
CA ALA A 167 0.76 0.57 8.08
C ALA A 167 0.19 -0.54 8.98
N LEU A 168 -0.88 -0.27 9.72
CA LEU A 168 -1.56 -1.26 10.56
C LEU A 168 -2.16 -2.40 9.73
N CYS A 169 -2.84 -2.09 8.62
CA CYS A 169 -3.41 -3.11 7.73
C CYS A 169 -2.33 -3.99 7.11
N GLY A 170 -1.19 -3.42 6.68
CA GLY A 170 -0.05 -4.20 6.19
C GLY A 170 0.52 -5.15 7.23
N GLY A 171 0.73 -4.68 8.44
CA GLY A 171 1.18 -5.50 9.57
C GLY A 171 0.18 -6.60 9.93
N LEU A 172 -1.13 -6.28 9.95
CA LEU A 172 -2.19 -7.25 10.18
C LEU A 172 -2.20 -8.34 9.10
N TYR A 173 -2.09 -7.97 7.84
CA TYR A 173 -2.01 -8.93 6.74
C TYR A 173 -0.80 -9.88 6.90
N ALA A 174 0.37 -9.36 7.29
CA ALA A 174 1.55 -10.17 7.56
C ALA A 174 1.32 -11.20 8.69
N SER A 175 0.59 -10.82 9.73
CA SER A 175 0.23 -11.73 10.83
C SER A 175 -0.65 -12.90 10.36
N TRP A 176 -1.60 -12.63 9.47
CA TRP A 176 -2.48 -13.66 8.89
C TRP A 176 -1.73 -14.64 7.98
N GLN A 177 -0.76 -14.14 7.21
CA GLN A 177 0.11 -15.00 6.40
C GLN A 177 0.81 -16.06 7.25
N ARG A 178 1.35 -15.69 8.42
CA ARG A 178 1.97 -16.62 9.37
C ARG A 178 0.98 -17.71 9.83
N GLY A 179 -0.24 -17.32 10.19
CA GLY A 179 -1.29 -18.25 10.61
C GLY A 179 -1.62 -19.30 9.54
N GLY A 180 -1.73 -18.86 8.29
CA GLY A 180 -1.99 -19.75 7.14
C GLY A 180 -0.86 -20.76 6.88
N GLN A 181 0.39 -20.34 6.98
CA GLN A 181 1.55 -21.25 6.82
C GLN A 181 1.62 -22.33 7.91
N LYS A 182 1.41 -21.96 9.19
CA LYS A 182 1.37 -22.91 10.29
C LYS A 182 0.25 -23.95 10.15
N ARG A 183 -0.92 -23.55 9.66
CA ARG A 183 -2.05 -24.49 9.41
C ARG A 183 -1.73 -25.47 8.28
N ARG A 184 -1.07 -25.03 7.21
CA ARG A 184 -0.67 -25.90 6.07
C ARG A 184 0.41 -26.90 6.50
N SER A 185 1.41 -26.47 7.26
CA SER A 185 2.44 -27.35 7.82
C SER A 185 1.83 -28.45 8.70
N ARG A 186 0.96 -28.10 9.66
CA ARG A 186 0.29 -29.07 10.54
C ARG A 186 -0.58 -30.09 9.81
N LYS A 187 -1.24 -29.67 8.69
CA LYS A 187 -2.03 -30.60 7.88
C LYS A 187 -1.14 -31.60 7.13
N ARG A 188 0.02 -31.19 6.62
CA ARG A 188 0.97 -32.09 5.96
C ARG A 188 1.55 -33.13 6.90
N THR A 189 1.91 -32.75 8.13
CA THR A 189 2.44 -33.69 9.14
C THR A 189 1.39 -34.68 9.67
N ARG A 190 0.10 -34.44 9.48
CA ARG A 190 -0.96 -35.38 9.89
C ARG A 190 -1.39 -36.36 8.79
N GLN A 191 -0.93 -36.15 7.57
CA GLN A 191 -1.27 -36.96 6.39
C GLN A 191 -0.11 -37.85 5.88
N GLY A 192 1.08 -37.70 6.45
CA GLY A 192 2.25 -38.57 6.27
C GLY A 192 2.59 -39.32 7.52
#